data_fdb7f5611ad64e526ce87cabaf3bc7c6
#
_entry.id   fdb7f5611ad64e526ce87cabaf3bc7c6
#
_cell.length_a   1.000
_cell.length_b   1.000
_cell.length_c   1.000
_cell.angle_alpha   90.00
_cell.angle_beta   90.00
_cell.angle_gamma   90.00
#
_symmetry.space_group_name_H-M   'P 1'
#
loop_
_entity.id
_entity.type
_entity.pdbx_description
1 polymer ?
#
loop_
_entity_poly.entity_id
_entity_poly.type
_entity_poly.pdbx_seq_one_letter_code
_entity_poly.pdbx_strand_id
1 'polypeptide(L)'
;HNRCRRQRQMCIRDSNYLGENLNNIEIIKDEINSIVIIVSEEVTVEKVKKEIENIISFKQGEISTSFYKNALDIGIPDSIIMDFAYIFGWDIDFIFDVREGDKFSVIFEADYSQGKKISSGDIVFAEFINKNNRYIAQRFFDKNQGKQYFNQNGDNVKKAFLRAPLDFAYISSHFNPNRMHPILHKIKAHNGVDYAAKRNTPVMASGDGVISFVGYKSGYGRTVEIKHGGNIKTLYAHLERFNTKTKVGSKVKQGEIIAYVGDCLLYTSDAADDTCC
;
A
#
# COMPACT_ATOMS: atom_id res chain seq x y z
N HIS A 1 -25.19 -22.68 -19.44
CA HIS A 1 -24.47 -21.95 -18.42
C HIS A 1 -23.43 -21.03 -19.07
N ASN A 2 -23.87 -19.82 -19.44
CA ASN A 2 -23.03 -18.76 -19.99
C ASN A 2 -22.28 -18.07 -18.85
N ARG A 3 -20.98 -18.39 -18.67
CA ARG A 3 -20.06 -17.54 -17.95
C ARG A 3 -19.77 -16.33 -18.82
N CYS A 4 -20.47 -15.24 -18.55
CA CYS A 4 -20.17 -13.94 -19.12
C CYS A 4 -18.75 -13.54 -18.64
N ARG A 5 -17.75 -13.65 -19.51
CA ARG A 5 -16.45 -13.00 -19.34
C ARG A 5 -16.74 -11.51 -19.28
N ARG A 6 -16.44 -10.87 -18.16
CA ARG A 6 -16.41 -9.41 -18.05
C ARG A 6 -15.32 -8.90 -18.99
N GLN A 7 -15.63 -8.78 -20.25
CA GLN A 7 -14.95 -7.82 -21.12
C GLN A 7 -15.23 -6.44 -20.52
N ARG A 8 -14.20 -5.63 -20.32
CA ARG A 8 -14.37 -4.21 -20.06
C ARG A 8 -15.08 -3.65 -21.28
N GLN A 9 -16.39 -3.55 -21.22
CA GLN A 9 -17.18 -2.91 -22.25
C GLN A 9 -16.80 -1.44 -22.24
N MET A 10 -16.27 -0.96 -23.35
CA MET A 10 -16.18 0.48 -23.62
C MET A 10 -17.60 1.00 -23.58
N CYS A 11 -17.94 1.83 -22.61
CA CYS A 11 -19.27 2.40 -22.52
C CYS A 11 -19.39 3.52 -23.56
N ILE A 12 -20.26 3.34 -24.54
CA ILE A 12 -20.76 4.45 -25.35
C ILE A 12 -21.61 5.27 -24.38
N ARG A 13 -21.20 6.50 -24.09
CA ARG A 13 -21.88 7.32 -23.09
C ARG A 13 -22.77 8.37 -23.71
N ASP A 14 -22.39 8.94 -24.85
CA ASP A 14 -23.16 9.98 -25.50
C ASP A 14 -23.13 9.83 -27.02
N SER A 15 -24.30 9.95 -27.64
CA SER A 15 -24.50 10.08 -29.08
C SER A 15 -25.20 11.42 -29.35
N ASN A 16 -24.53 12.28 -30.10
CA ASN A 16 -25.08 13.58 -30.44
C ASN A 16 -25.70 13.54 -31.85
N TYR A 17 -26.91 14.06 -31.97
CA TYR A 17 -27.66 14.14 -33.22
C TYR A 17 -27.83 15.60 -33.64
N LEU A 18 -27.72 15.85 -34.91
CA LEU A 18 -28.12 17.10 -35.58
C LEU A 18 -29.40 16.81 -36.40
N GLY A 19 -30.59 17.13 -35.81
CA GLY A 19 -31.87 16.68 -36.35
C GLY A 19 -32.00 15.16 -36.22
N GLU A 20 -32.31 14.47 -37.34
CA GLU A 20 -32.39 13.00 -37.37
C GLU A 20 -31.07 12.30 -37.68
N ASN A 21 -30.00 13.06 -37.99
CA ASN A 21 -28.71 12.50 -38.38
C ASN A 21 -27.77 12.39 -37.17
N LEU A 22 -27.09 11.25 -37.03
CA LEU A 22 -26.04 11.03 -36.04
C LEU A 22 -24.82 11.87 -36.43
N ASN A 23 -24.41 12.78 -35.53
CA ASN A 23 -23.29 13.68 -35.75
C ASN A 23 -21.96 13.11 -35.16
N ASN A 24 -21.99 12.67 -33.92
CA ASN A 24 -20.85 12.02 -33.32
C ASN A 24 -21.24 11.00 -32.25
N ILE A 25 -20.29 10.10 -31.96
CA ILE A 25 -20.38 9.11 -30.87
C ILE A 25 -19.14 9.31 -30.01
N GLU A 26 -19.31 9.57 -28.71
CA GLU A 26 -18.20 9.59 -27.75
C GLU A 26 -18.13 8.26 -27.02
N ILE A 27 -16.96 7.61 -27.09
CA ILE A 27 -16.64 6.38 -26.39
C ILE A 27 -15.63 6.71 -25.28
N ILE A 28 -16.06 6.70 -24.03
CA ILE A 28 -15.24 7.01 -22.88
C ILE A 28 -14.42 5.78 -22.51
N LYS A 29 -13.09 5.90 -22.56
CA LYS A 29 -12.15 4.84 -22.14
C LYS A 29 -11.89 4.87 -20.64
N ASP A 30 -11.64 6.05 -20.12
CA ASP A 30 -11.38 6.33 -18.70
C ASP A 30 -11.77 7.80 -18.41
N GLU A 31 -11.47 8.28 -17.22
CA GLU A 31 -11.90 9.64 -16.79
C GLU A 31 -11.24 10.77 -17.60
N ILE A 32 -10.13 10.49 -18.29
CA ILE A 32 -9.32 11.47 -19.03
C ILE A 32 -9.39 11.26 -20.53
N ASN A 33 -9.50 10.03 -20.99
CA ASN A 33 -9.37 9.67 -22.39
C ASN A 33 -10.72 9.24 -22.98
N SER A 34 -11.10 9.85 -24.08
CA SER A 34 -12.24 9.42 -24.88
C SER A 34 -11.84 9.30 -26.37
N ILE A 35 -12.66 8.56 -27.11
CA ILE A 35 -12.59 8.47 -28.57
C ILE A 35 -13.89 9.09 -29.10
N VAL A 36 -13.75 10.10 -29.94
CA VAL A 36 -14.87 10.72 -30.64
C VAL A 36 -14.87 10.23 -32.08
N ILE A 37 -15.96 9.62 -32.48
CA ILE A 37 -16.24 9.20 -33.86
C ILE A 37 -17.16 10.26 -34.45
N ILE A 38 -16.67 11.05 -35.39
CA ILE A 38 -17.46 12.08 -36.07
C ILE A 38 -18.00 11.45 -37.35
N VAL A 39 -19.33 11.52 -37.50
CA VAL A 39 -20.05 10.97 -38.66
C VAL A 39 -20.44 12.13 -39.58
N SER A 40 -19.61 12.34 -40.62
CA SER A 40 -19.85 13.29 -41.69
C SER A 40 -19.82 12.53 -43.05
N GLU A 41 -19.56 13.18 -44.15
CA GLU A 41 -19.35 12.50 -45.45
C GLU A 41 -18.23 11.46 -45.38
N GLU A 42 -17.19 11.73 -44.56
CA GLU A 42 -16.17 10.74 -44.16
C GLU A 42 -16.20 10.54 -42.66
N VAL A 43 -16.16 9.26 -42.23
CA VAL A 43 -16.08 8.93 -40.79
C VAL A 43 -14.67 9.15 -40.27
N THR A 44 -14.53 10.10 -39.32
CA THR A 44 -13.25 10.37 -38.69
C THR A 44 -13.25 9.92 -37.23
N VAL A 45 -12.07 9.50 -36.74
CA VAL A 45 -11.88 9.02 -35.37
C VAL A 45 -10.80 9.87 -34.70
N GLU A 46 -11.20 10.57 -33.66
CA GLU A 46 -10.30 11.42 -32.88
C GLU A 46 -10.12 10.88 -31.48
N LYS A 47 -8.88 10.91 -31.00
CA LYS A 47 -8.56 10.63 -29.59
C LYS A 47 -8.56 11.96 -28.84
N VAL A 48 -9.51 12.11 -27.94
CA VAL A 48 -9.62 13.30 -27.10
C VAL A 48 -9.05 12.98 -25.73
N LYS A 49 -8.12 13.82 -25.27
CA LYS A 49 -7.56 13.79 -23.93
C LYS A 49 -7.99 15.07 -23.23
N LYS A 50 -8.74 14.92 -22.12
CA LYS A 50 -9.14 16.07 -21.30
C LYS A 50 -7.94 16.70 -20.64
N GLU A 51 -7.98 18.02 -20.47
CA GLU A 51 -6.98 18.73 -19.68
C GLU A 51 -7.04 18.32 -18.23
N ILE A 52 -5.85 18.20 -17.61
CA ILE A 52 -5.68 17.86 -16.22
C ILE A 52 -5.10 19.07 -15.52
N GLU A 53 -5.79 19.52 -14.48
CA GLU A 53 -5.34 20.56 -13.58
C GLU A 53 -4.79 19.89 -12.31
N ASN A 54 -3.51 20.11 -11.99
CA ASN A 54 -2.93 19.67 -10.73
C ASN A 54 -3.13 20.74 -9.68
N ILE A 55 -3.89 20.43 -8.64
CA ILE A 55 -4.25 21.33 -7.55
C ILE A 55 -3.61 20.85 -6.26
N ILE A 56 -2.98 21.76 -5.54
CA ILE A 56 -2.45 21.51 -4.20
C ILE A 56 -3.57 21.63 -3.18
N SER A 57 -3.83 20.57 -2.45
CA SER A 57 -4.82 20.51 -1.38
C SER A 57 -4.16 20.48 -0.01
N PHE A 58 -4.66 21.31 0.92
CA PHE A 58 -4.27 21.30 2.32
C PHE A 58 -5.40 20.77 3.18
N LYS A 59 -5.09 19.89 4.12
CA LYS A 59 -6.00 19.35 5.12
C LYS A 59 -5.30 19.28 6.47
N GLN A 60 -6.05 19.53 7.54
CA GLN A 60 -5.59 19.37 8.92
C GLN A 60 -6.72 18.83 9.79
N GLY A 61 -6.36 18.08 10.81
CA GLY A 61 -7.33 17.51 11.75
C GLY A 61 -6.73 17.17 13.09
N GLU A 62 -7.62 16.85 14.01
CA GLU A 62 -7.30 16.36 15.34
C GLU A 62 -7.93 14.96 15.53
N ILE A 63 -7.23 14.10 16.24
CA ILE A 63 -7.68 12.73 16.48
C ILE A 63 -8.73 12.71 17.59
N SER A 64 -9.89 12.13 17.29
CA SER A 64 -10.93 11.83 18.28
C SER A 64 -11.18 10.33 18.43
N THR A 65 -10.91 9.55 17.39
CA THR A 65 -11.12 8.08 17.40
C THR A 65 -9.90 7.36 16.82
N SER A 66 -9.63 7.53 15.53
CA SER A 66 -8.46 6.96 14.86
C SER A 66 -8.00 7.89 13.75
N PHE A 67 -6.70 7.86 13.42
CA PHE A 67 -6.16 8.64 12.31
C PHE A 67 -6.93 8.42 11.01
N TYR A 68 -7.13 7.15 10.63
CA TYR A 68 -7.82 6.80 9.39
C TYR A 68 -9.22 7.42 9.30
N LYS A 69 -10.04 7.23 10.35
CA LYS A 69 -11.42 7.75 10.35
C LYS A 69 -11.47 9.27 10.33
N ASN A 70 -10.69 9.93 11.20
CA ASN A 70 -10.69 11.39 11.26
C ASN A 70 -10.15 12.03 9.97
N ALA A 71 -9.14 11.42 9.34
CA ALA A 71 -8.62 11.87 8.05
C ALA A 71 -9.66 11.70 6.91
N LEU A 72 -10.36 10.58 6.90
CA LEU A 72 -11.44 10.32 5.92
C LEU A 72 -12.60 11.30 6.09
N ASP A 73 -13.02 11.58 7.33
CA ASP A 73 -14.15 12.47 7.65
C ASP A 73 -13.90 13.91 7.18
N ILE A 74 -12.65 14.38 7.13
CA ILE A 74 -12.28 15.69 6.58
C ILE A 74 -11.96 15.67 5.08
N GLY A 75 -12.22 14.54 4.41
CA GLY A 75 -12.11 14.38 2.96
C GLY A 75 -10.69 14.17 2.45
N ILE A 76 -9.79 13.60 3.24
CA ILE A 76 -8.51 13.09 2.74
C ILE A 76 -8.77 11.76 2.05
N PRO A 77 -8.28 11.56 0.81
CA PRO A 77 -8.43 10.30 0.09
C PRO A 77 -7.72 9.12 0.76
N ASP A 78 -8.28 7.91 0.63
CA ASP A 78 -7.68 6.68 1.17
C ASP A 78 -6.21 6.51 0.79
N SER A 79 -5.86 6.75 -0.48
CA SER A 79 -4.48 6.64 -0.95
C SER A 79 -3.53 7.57 -0.20
N ILE A 80 -3.95 8.81 0.07
CA ILE A 80 -3.16 9.80 0.80
C ILE A 80 -3.06 9.42 2.29
N ILE A 81 -4.14 8.89 2.89
CA ILE A 81 -4.12 8.39 4.27
C ILE A 81 -3.11 7.25 4.42
N MET A 82 -3.11 6.32 3.47
CA MET A 82 -2.17 5.20 3.45
C MET A 82 -0.73 5.65 3.24
N ASP A 83 -0.49 6.56 2.30
CA ASP A 83 0.84 7.14 2.07
C ASP A 83 1.36 7.88 3.30
N PHE A 84 0.48 8.63 3.99
CA PHE A 84 0.81 9.30 5.23
C PHE A 84 1.22 8.31 6.32
N ALA A 85 0.42 7.26 6.53
CA ALA A 85 0.73 6.21 7.47
C ALA A 85 2.04 5.47 7.10
N TYR A 86 2.31 5.29 5.82
CA TYR A 86 3.54 4.69 5.32
C TYR A 86 4.78 5.57 5.58
N ILE A 87 4.66 6.89 5.36
CA ILE A 87 5.75 7.85 5.60
C ILE A 87 6.18 7.83 7.06
N PHE A 88 5.23 7.87 8.00
CA PHE A 88 5.53 7.95 9.43
C PHE A 88 5.52 6.60 10.15
N GLY A 89 5.18 5.51 9.48
CA GLY A 89 4.95 4.20 10.10
C GLY A 89 6.16 3.55 10.78
N TRP A 90 7.35 4.12 10.60
CA TRP A 90 8.52 3.72 11.39
C TRP A 90 8.52 4.39 12.78
N ASP A 91 8.20 5.66 12.84
CA ASP A 91 8.28 6.46 14.05
C ASP A 91 6.98 6.37 14.88
N ILE A 92 5.84 6.12 14.22
CA ILE A 92 4.50 6.12 14.80
C ILE A 92 3.76 4.83 14.43
N ASP A 93 3.29 4.11 15.44
CA ASP A 93 2.33 3.03 15.24
C ASP A 93 0.90 3.61 15.26
N PHE A 94 0.30 3.75 14.07
CA PHE A 94 -1.03 4.36 13.94
C PHE A 94 -2.16 3.55 14.59
N ILE A 95 -1.89 2.32 15.03
CA ILE A 95 -2.84 1.48 15.78
C ILE A 95 -2.67 1.68 17.29
N PHE A 96 -1.43 1.72 17.78
CA PHE A 96 -1.13 1.66 19.22
C PHE A 96 -0.59 2.96 19.79
N ASP A 97 0.06 3.83 19.01
CA ASP A 97 0.68 5.06 19.54
C ASP A 97 -0.23 6.28 19.48
N VAL A 98 -1.19 6.29 18.53
CA VAL A 98 -2.09 7.42 18.30
C VAL A 98 -3.09 7.57 19.44
N ARG A 99 -3.33 8.81 19.88
CA ARG A 99 -4.22 9.16 20.99
C ARG A 99 -5.18 10.28 20.59
N GLU A 100 -6.28 10.37 21.31
CA GLU A 100 -7.17 11.52 21.27
C GLU A 100 -6.39 12.81 21.59
N GLY A 101 -6.63 13.87 20.80
CA GLY A 101 -5.92 15.13 20.88
C GLY A 101 -4.63 15.23 20.05
N ASP A 102 -4.13 14.13 19.47
CA ASP A 102 -3.05 14.18 18.48
C ASP A 102 -3.50 14.93 17.24
N LYS A 103 -2.57 15.62 16.55
CA LYS A 103 -2.89 16.47 15.42
C LYS A 103 -2.12 16.06 14.19
N PHE A 104 -2.73 16.27 13.04
CA PHE A 104 -2.09 16.00 11.76
C PHE A 104 -2.42 17.09 10.74
N SER A 105 -1.48 17.31 9.82
CA SER A 105 -1.69 18.15 8.65
C SER A 105 -1.02 17.52 7.42
N VAL A 106 -1.61 17.71 6.27
CA VAL A 106 -1.09 17.18 5.00
C VAL A 106 -1.34 18.15 3.86
N ILE A 107 -0.30 18.31 3.02
CA ILE A 107 -0.38 18.98 1.73
C ILE A 107 -0.13 17.90 0.67
N PHE A 108 -1.05 17.76 -0.27
CA PHE A 108 -0.96 16.75 -1.33
C PHE A 108 -1.47 17.26 -2.66
N GLU A 109 -1.00 16.67 -3.73
CA GLU A 109 -1.45 16.92 -5.08
C GLU A 109 -2.76 16.19 -5.36
N ALA A 110 -3.64 16.82 -6.10
CA ALA A 110 -4.88 16.21 -6.58
C ALA A 110 -5.14 16.67 -8.02
N ASP A 111 -5.41 15.71 -8.89
CA ASP A 111 -5.67 15.97 -10.29
C ASP A 111 -7.17 16.15 -10.52
N TYR A 112 -7.51 17.23 -11.21
CA TYR A 112 -8.86 17.56 -11.59
C TYR A 112 -8.98 17.65 -13.10
N SER A 113 -10.15 17.33 -13.62
CA SER A 113 -10.52 17.60 -15.00
C SER A 113 -11.96 18.06 -15.04
N GLN A 114 -12.20 19.22 -15.66
CA GLN A 114 -13.53 19.83 -15.75
C GLN A 114 -14.21 19.99 -14.37
N GLY A 115 -13.42 20.39 -13.34
CA GLY A 115 -13.90 20.57 -11.97
C GLY A 115 -14.17 19.27 -11.19
N LYS A 116 -13.98 18.10 -11.80
CA LYS A 116 -14.12 16.80 -11.13
C LYS A 116 -12.75 16.24 -10.77
N LYS A 117 -12.60 15.77 -9.53
CA LYS A 117 -11.39 15.08 -9.08
C LYS A 117 -11.29 13.72 -9.79
N ILE A 118 -10.15 13.47 -10.43
CA ILE A 118 -9.87 12.25 -11.19
C ILE A 118 -8.84 11.35 -10.50
N SER A 119 -7.87 11.94 -9.80
CA SER A 119 -6.88 11.18 -9.04
C SER A 119 -6.36 11.96 -7.84
N SER A 120 -5.67 11.28 -6.95
CA SER A 120 -4.85 11.89 -5.92
C SER A 120 -3.40 11.65 -6.32
N GLY A 121 -2.63 12.72 -6.29
CA GLY A 121 -1.19 12.67 -6.53
C GLY A 121 -0.43 12.30 -5.25
N ASP A 122 0.74 12.88 -5.11
CA ASP A 122 1.65 12.58 -4.02
C ASP A 122 1.51 13.57 -2.85
N ILE A 123 1.89 13.14 -1.66
CA ILE A 123 2.08 14.03 -0.52
C ILE A 123 3.28 14.96 -0.81
N VAL A 124 3.08 16.25 -0.63
CA VAL A 124 4.13 17.29 -0.73
C VAL A 124 4.75 17.55 0.62
N PHE A 125 3.89 17.64 1.63
CA PHE A 125 4.27 17.87 3.02
C PHE A 125 3.31 17.13 3.93
N ALA A 126 3.82 16.55 5.00
CA ALA A 126 3.03 15.92 6.05
C ALA A 126 3.60 16.26 7.43
N GLU A 127 2.72 16.40 8.39
CA GLU A 127 3.05 16.62 9.78
C GLU A 127 2.12 15.81 10.67
N PHE A 128 2.69 15.19 11.70
CA PHE A 128 1.94 14.54 12.76
C PHE A 128 2.51 14.96 14.12
N ILE A 129 1.63 15.32 15.04
CA ILE A 129 1.98 15.69 16.40
C ILE A 129 1.38 14.64 17.34
N ASN A 130 2.26 13.80 17.91
CA ASN A 130 1.89 12.74 18.83
C ASN A 130 2.56 12.97 20.19
N LYS A 131 1.78 13.06 21.23
CA LYS A 131 2.29 13.26 22.61
C LYS A 131 3.28 14.44 22.70
N ASN A 132 2.99 15.55 22.02
CA ASN A 132 3.83 16.75 21.88
C ASN A 132 5.11 16.57 21.05
N ASN A 133 5.39 15.38 20.53
CA ASN A 133 6.47 15.18 19.57
C ASN A 133 5.95 15.52 18.16
N ARG A 134 6.75 16.30 17.45
CA ARG A 134 6.43 16.76 16.10
C ARG A 134 7.22 15.97 15.08
N TYR A 135 6.51 15.28 14.18
CA TYR A 135 7.06 14.53 13.07
C TYR A 135 6.73 15.24 11.77
N ILE A 136 7.73 15.52 10.96
CA ILE A 136 7.59 16.23 9.68
C ILE A 136 8.17 15.38 8.57
N ALA A 137 7.51 15.42 7.42
CA ALA A 137 7.99 14.83 6.18
C ALA A 137 7.74 15.79 5.02
N GLN A 138 8.80 16.25 4.38
CA GLN A 138 8.74 17.10 3.20
C GLN A 138 9.28 16.34 2.00
N ARG A 139 8.54 16.35 0.90
CA ARG A 139 8.93 15.72 -0.36
C ARG A 139 10.04 16.48 -1.06
N PHE A 140 11.07 15.75 -1.48
CA PHE A 140 12.08 16.18 -2.44
C PHE A 140 12.18 15.17 -3.56
N PHE A 141 12.56 15.63 -4.73
CA PHE A 141 12.74 14.77 -5.89
C PHE A 141 14.23 14.63 -6.21
N ASP A 142 14.75 13.43 -6.01
CA ASP A 142 16.10 13.07 -6.40
C ASP A 142 16.11 12.46 -7.80
N LYS A 143 17.07 12.88 -8.66
CA LYS A 143 17.16 12.42 -10.05
C LYS A 143 17.41 10.91 -10.18
N ASN A 144 18.09 10.31 -9.21
CA ASN A 144 18.48 8.90 -9.24
C ASN A 144 17.54 8.00 -8.44
N GLN A 145 17.01 8.52 -7.33
CA GLN A 145 16.19 7.76 -6.36
C GLN A 145 14.68 8.10 -6.46
N GLY A 146 14.33 9.13 -7.25
CA GLY A 146 12.96 9.58 -7.40
C GLY A 146 12.47 10.36 -6.18
N LYS A 147 11.20 10.17 -5.85
CA LYS A 147 10.52 10.82 -4.73
C LYS A 147 11.07 10.34 -3.39
N GLN A 148 11.52 11.27 -2.55
CA GLN A 148 12.03 11.02 -1.20
C GLN A 148 11.38 11.99 -0.21
N TYR A 149 11.29 11.60 1.05
CA TYR A 149 10.77 12.43 2.14
C TYR A 149 11.84 12.66 3.19
N PHE A 150 11.98 13.90 3.63
CA PHE A 150 12.98 14.31 4.62
C PHE A 150 12.33 15.01 5.79
N ASN A 151 12.88 14.79 6.99
CA ASN A 151 12.47 15.51 8.20
C ASN A 151 13.09 16.92 8.25
N GLN A 152 12.77 17.66 9.31
CA GLN A 152 13.30 19.02 9.55
C GLN A 152 14.82 19.11 9.68
N ASN A 153 15.49 18.01 9.98
CA ASN A 153 16.95 17.95 10.12
C ASN A 153 17.65 17.57 8.81
N GLY A 154 16.88 17.27 7.76
CA GLY A 154 17.40 16.78 6.49
C GLY A 154 17.66 15.27 6.46
N ASP A 155 17.21 14.52 7.47
CA ASP A 155 17.30 13.07 7.45
C ASP A 155 16.16 12.47 6.62
N ASN A 156 16.45 11.41 5.88
CA ASN A 156 15.42 10.69 5.13
C ASN A 156 14.45 10.01 6.10
N VAL A 157 13.16 10.34 6.00
CA VAL A 157 12.10 9.74 6.82
C VAL A 157 11.89 8.27 6.50
N LYS A 158 12.14 7.89 5.24
CA LYS A 158 12.11 6.50 4.82
C LYS A 158 13.27 5.74 5.47
N LYS A 159 12.98 4.98 6.48
CA LYS A 159 13.98 4.09 7.11
C LYS A 159 14.34 2.93 6.18
N ALA A 160 15.51 2.34 6.42
CA ALA A 160 16.00 1.20 5.63
C ALA A 160 15.05 -0.01 5.64
N PHE A 161 14.23 -0.13 6.69
CA PHE A 161 13.26 -1.21 6.84
C PHE A 161 11.90 -0.67 7.31
N LEU A 162 10.82 -1.33 6.88
CA LEU A 162 9.48 -1.15 7.45
C LEU A 162 9.44 -1.75 8.85
N ARG A 163 8.73 -1.10 9.77
CA ARG A 163 8.46 -1.65 11.11
C ARG A 163 7.58 -2.90 11.02
N ALA A 164 6.56 -2.86 10.16
CA ALA A 164 5.68 -3.98 9.86
C ALA A 164 5.58 -4.20 8.34
N PRO A 165 5.73 -5.43 7.84
CA PRO A 165 5.61 -5.74 6.41
C PRO A 165 4.16 -5.96 5.95
N LEU A 166 3.19 -5.56 6.74
CA LEU A 166 1.75 -5.77 6.56
C LEU A 166 0.98 -4.53 6.98
N ASP A 167 -0.07 -4.19 6.23
CA ASP A 167 -1.01 -3.16 6.62
C ASP A 167 -2.05 -3.71 7.60
N PHE A 168 -2.42 -2.91 8.61
CA PHE A 168 -3.47 -3.22 9.59
C PHE A 168 -3.29 -4.55 10.35
N ALA A 169 -2.04 -4.99 10.51
CA ALA A 169 -1.70 -6.16 11.32
C ALA A 169 -1.41 -5.75 12.76
N TYR A 170 -1.71 -6.63 13.72
CA TYR A 170 -1.22 -6.51 15.08
C TYR A 170 -0.19 -7.59 15.38
N ILE A 171 0.70 -7.31 16.32
CA ILE A 171 1.69 -8.29 16.76
C ILE A 171 1.00 -9.29 17.68
N SER A 172 0.92 -10.55 17.24
CA SER A 172 0.37 -11.66 18.05
C SER A 172 1.43 -12.30 18.96
N SER A 173 2.70 -12.27 18.53
CA SER A 173 3.83 -12.77 19.33
C SER A 173 5.09 -11.97 19.06
N HIS A 174 5.71 -11.50 20.12
CA HIS A 174 6.96 -10.75 20.06
C HIS A 174 8.19 -11.65 19.96
N PHE A 175 9.29 -11.10 19.46
CA PHE A 175 10.61 -11.71 19.57
C PHE A 175 10.92 -12.05 21.04
N ASN A 176 11.25 -13.32 21.31
CA ASN A 176 11.61 -13.79 22.64
C ASN A 176 12.59 -14.96 22.55
N PRO A 177 13.91 -14.70 22.66
CA PRO A 177 14.92 -15.75 22.57
C PRO A 177 14.87 -16.77 23.73
N ASN A 178 14.19 -16.41 24.82
CA ASN A 178 14.06 -17.24 26.02
C ASN A 178 12.63 -17.72 26.25
N ARG A 179 11.81 -17.82 25.18
CA ARG A 179 10.41 -18.26 25.31
C ARG A 179 10.36 -19.70 25.85
N MET A 180 9.68 -19.88 26.99
CA MET A 180 9.40 -21.20 27.53
C MET A 180 8.21 -21.81 26.77
N HIS A 181 8.43 -22.97 26.17
CA HIS A 181 7.37 -23.68 25.47
C HIS A 181 6.32 -24.20 26.47
N PRO A 182 5.03 -23.85 26.33
CA PRO A 182 4.02 -24.14 27.36
C PRO A 182 3.81 -25.63 27.60
N ILE A 183 4.03 -26.49 26.60
CA ILE A 183 3.81 -27.94 26.71
C ILE A 183 5.11 -28.68 27.01
N LEU A 184 6.23 -28.30 26.37
CA LEU A 184 7.49 -29.03 26.47
C LEU A 184 8.34 -28.62 27.65
N HIS A 185 7.99 -27.52 28.36
CA HIS A 185 8.75 -26.92 29.45
C HIS A 185 10.24 -26.72 29.12
N LYS A 186 10.55 -26.52 27.85
CA LYS A 186 11.90 -26.23 27.33
C LYS A 186 11.92 -24.84 26.72
N ILE A 187 13.09 -24.21 26.75
CA ILE A 187 13.30 -22.93 26.08
C ILE A 187 13.30 -23.21 24.57
N LYS A 188 12.29 -22.67 23.87
CA LYS A 188 12.22 -22.65 22.40
C LYS A 188 12.21 -21.19 21.97
N ALA A 189 13.36 -20.70 21.50
CA ALA A 189 13.52 -19.32 21.09
C ALA A 189 12.52 -18.95 20.00
N HIS A 190 11.86 -17.79 20.14
CA HIS A 190 11.10 -17.17 19.09
C HIS A 190 11.96 -16.08 18.44
N ASN A 191 12.57 -16.42 17.27
CA ASN A 191 13.54 -15.59 16.59
C ASN A 191 12.95 -14.57 15.63
N GLY A 192 11.64 -14.32 15.71
CA GLY A 192 10.91 -13.40 14.86
C GLY A 192 9.80 -12.67 15.62
N VAL A 193 9.03 -11.92 14.88
CA VAL A 193 7.80 -11.26 15.32
C VAL A 193 6.67 -11.86 14.49
N ASP A 194 5.63 -12.34 15.15
CA ASP A 194 4.44 -12.85 14.49
C ASP A 194 3.40 -11.74 14.35
N TYR A 195 2.99 -11.47 13.13
CA TYR A 195 1.93 -10.52 12.80
C TYR A 195 0.65 -11.28 12.45
N ALA A 196 -0.44 -10.97 13.13
CA ALA A 196 -1.76 -11.49 12.80
C ALA A 196 -2.46 -10.56 11.81
N ALA A 197 -2.88 -11.11 10.69
CA ALA A 197 -3.64 -10.43 9.65
C ALA A 197 -4.62 -11.40 8.98
N LYS A 198 -5.60 -10.85 8.25
CA LYS A 198 -6.55 -11.67 7.49
C LYS A 198 -5.81 -12.41 6.37
N ARG A 199 -6.26 -13.65 6.10
CA ARG A 199 -5.78 -14.42 4.95
C ARG A 199 -5.83 -13.59 3.67
N ASN A 200 -4.82 -13.74 2.80
CA ASN A 200 -4.63 -12.96 1.59
C ASN A 200 -4.32 -11.46 1.78
N THR A 201 -4.07 -10.98 3.00
CA THR A 201 -3.49 -9.65 3.18
C THR A 201 -2.15 -9.58 2.45
N PRO A 202 -1.87 -8.50 1.69
CA PRO A 202 -0.58 -8.34 1.04
C PRO A 202 0.58 -8.30 2.03
N VAL A 203 1.65 -9.05 1.75
CA VAL A 203 2.92 -9.02 2.49
C VAL A 203 3.93 -8.24 1.65
N MET A 204 4.52 -7.21 2.26
CA MET A 204 5.46 -6.29 1.61
C MET A 204 6.91 -6.60 2.00
N ALA A 205 7.84 -6.30 1.09
CA ALA A 205 9.25 -6.31 1.41
C ALA A 205 9.56 -5.23 2.46
N SER A 206 10.14 -5.62 3.59
CA SER A 206 10.48 -4.66 4.66
C SER A 206 11.54 -3.65 4.24
N GLY A 207 12.39 -3.98 3.26
CA GLY A 207 13.45 -3.10 2.76
C GLY A 207 13.84 -3.44 1.32
N ASP A 208 14.61 -2.55 0.71
CA ASP A 208 15.22 -2.79 -0.60
C ASP A 208 16.17 -3.99 -0.54
N GLY A 209 16.13 -4.88 -1.53
CA GLY A 209 17.00 -6.05 -1.52
C GLY A 209 16.86 -6.95 -2.74
N VAL A 210 17.45 -8.13 -2.62
CA VAL A 210 17.39 -9.19 -3.65
C VAL A 210 16.79 -10.45 -3.02
N ILE A 211 15.80 -11.01 -3.66
CA ILE A 211 15.17 -12.26 -3.23
C ILE A 211 16.19 -13.38 -3.29
N SER A 212 16.49 -13.98 -2.15
CA SER A 212 17.46 -15.07 -2.02
C SER A 212 16.84 -16.45 -1.94
N PHE A 213 15.56 -16.53 -1.56
CA PHE A 213 14.81 -17.79 -1.49
C PHE A 213 13.32 -17.54 -1.72
N VAL A 214 12.69 -18.45 -2.46
CA VAL A 214 11.23 -18.57 -2.62
C VAL A 214 10.91 -20.06 -2.64
N GLY A 215 10.12 -20.55 -1.71
CA GLY A 215 9.79 -21.97 -1.65
C GLY A 215 9.18 -22.39 -0.32
N TYR A 216 9.23 -23.68 -0.04
CA TYR A 216 8.76 -24.27 1.22
C TYR A 216 9.94 -24.58 2.14
N LYS A 217 9.85 -24.18 3.41
CA LYS A 217 10.80 -24.52 4.46
C LYS A 217 10.09 -25.25 5.59
N SER A 218 10.69 -26.32 6.12
CA SER A 218 10.17 -27.05 7.29
C SER A 218 10.06 -26.09 8.48
N GLY A 219 8.92 -26.11 9.16
CA GLY A 219 8.60 -25.22 10.28
C GLY A 219 8.19 -23.79 9.89
N TYR A 220 8.37 -23.36 8.65
CA TYR A 220 8.02 -22.01 8.17
C TYR A 220 6.98 -21.99 7.06
N GLY A 221 6.65 -23.16 6.51
CA GLY A 221 5.71 -23.25 5.39
C GLY A 221 6.24 -22.58 4.12
N ARG A 222 5.35 -21.93 3.37
CA ARG A 222 5.77 -21.12 2.21
C ARG A 222 6.52 -19.88 2.70
N THR A 223 7.72 -19.70 2.18
CA THR A 223 8.69 -18.72 2.71
C THR A 223 9.34 -17.93 1.58
N VAL A 224 9.55 -16.65 1.83
CA VAL A 224 10.40 -15.77 1.03
C VAL A 224 11.54 -15.27 1.92
N GLU A 225 12.77 -15.23 1.39
CA GLU A 225 13.89 -14.54 2.02
C GLU A 225 14.43 -13.46 1.11
N ILE A 226 14.75 -12.34 1.69
CA ILE A 226 15.34 -11.19 1.01
C ILE A 226 16.69 -10.88 1.66
N LYS A 227 17.73 -10.78 0.83
CA LYS A 227 19.04 -10.27 1.23
C LYS A 227 19.05 -8.76 1.00
N HIS A 228 19.42 -8.01 2.04
CA HIS A 228 19.62 -6.57 2.01
C HIS A 228 21.12 -6.25 2.06
N GLY A 229 21.49 -4.99 1.98
CA GLY A 229 22.87 -4.59 2.21
C GLY A 229 23.34 -4.91 3.66
N GLY A 230 24.66 -4.96 3.87
CA GLY A 230 25.24 -5.13 5.22
C GLY A 230 25.01 -6.49 5.88
N ASN A 231 24.86 -7.58 5.11
CA ASN A 231 24.59 -8.94 5.59
C ASN A 231 23.25 -9.13 6.32
N ILE A 232 22.33 -8.21 6.19
CA ILE A 232 21.00 -8.29 6.77
C ILE A 232 20.11 -9.13 5.86
N LYS A 233 19.28 -10.01 6.47
CA LYS A 233 18.25 -10.78 5.77
C LYS A 233 16.92 -10.62 6.48
N THR A 234 15.83 -10.55 5.72
CA THR A 234 14.48 -10.72 6.25
C THR A 234 13.87 -12.02 5.73
N LEU A 235 13.08 -12.66 6.58
CA LEU A 235 12.38 -13.90 6.30
C LEU A 235 10.89 -13.67 6.53
N TYR A 236 10.08 -14.09 5.55
CA TYR A 236 8.62 -14.03 5.56
C TYR A 236 8.09 -15.44 5.47
N ALA A 237 7.40 -15.90 6.49
CA ALA A 237 6.94 -17.27 6.64
C ALA A 237 5.40 -17.36 6.61
N HIS A 238 4.88 -18.59 6.64
CA HIS A 238 3.45 -18.92 6.70
C HIS A 238 2.61 -18.24 5.61
N LEU A 239 3.20 -18.12 4.41
CA LEU A 239 2.58 -17.45 3.27
C LEU A 239 1.54 -18.36 2.59
N GLU A 240 0.43 -17.77 2.14
CA GLU A 240 -0.56 -18.47 1.33
C GLU A 240 -0.08 -18.72 -0.09
N ARG A 241 0.47 -17.66 -0.69
CA ARG A 241 0.98 -17.68 -2.06
C ARG A 241 2.00 -16.57 -2.28
N PHE A 242 2.86 -16.77 -3.25
CA PHE A 242 3.82 -15.75 -3.68
C PHE A 242 3.19 -14.80 -4.71
N ASN A 243 3.70 -13.58 -4.79
CA ASN A 243 3.39 -12.71 -5.91
C ASN A 243 4.06 -13.27 -7.18
N THR A 244 3.44 -13.12 -8.33
CA THR A 244 3.92 -13.67 -9.62
C THR A 244 5.30 -13.14 -10.03
N LYS A 245 5.67 -11.95 -9.57
CA LYS A 245 6.97 -11.33 -9.79
C LYS A 245 8.05 -11.76 -8.81
N THR A 246 7.68 -12.44 -7.71
CA THR A 246 8.59 -12.88 -6.65
C THR A 246 9.35 -14.13 -7.07
N LYS A 247 10.59 -13.95 -7.54
CA LYS A 247 11.48 -15.01 -8.00
C LYS A 247 12.87 -14.82 -7.40
N VAL A 248 13.59 -15.92 -7.16
CA VAL A 248 14.99 -15.86 -6.69
C VAL A 248 15.82 -15.04 -7.68
N GLY A 249 16.63 -14.12 -7.15
CA GLY A 249 17.45 -13.19 -7.92
C GLY A 249 16.74 -11.89 -8.32
N SER A 250 15.42 -11.77 -8.16
CA SER A 250 14.70 -10.53 -8.43
C SER A 250 15.05 -9.45 -7.40
N LYS A 251 15.25 -8.22 -7.87
CA LYS A 251 15.35 -7.03 -7.00
C LYS A 251 13.95 -6.62 -6.56
N VAL A 252 13.82 -6.24 -5.31
CA VAL A 252 12.59 -5.70 -4.72
C VAL A 252 12.87 -4.39 -4.02
N LYS A 253 11.87 -3.52 -4.02
CA LYS A 253 11.88 -2.25 -3.28
C LYS A 253 11.12 -2.41 -1.97
N GLN A 254 11.48 -1.61 -0.97
CA GLN A 254 10.71 -1.48 0.26
C GLN A 254 9.24 -1.16 -0.06
N GLY A 255 8.30 -1.88 0.58
CA GLY A 255 6.86 -1.74 0.34
C GLY A 255 6.34 -2.50 -0.89
N GLU A 256 7.19 -3.16 -1.68
CA GLU A 256 6.75 -3.97 -2.82
C GLU A 256 6.08 -5.27 -2.33
N ILE A 257 4.90 -5.58 -2.88
CA ILE A 257 4.16 -6.80 -2.51
C ILE A 257 4.90 -8.02 -3.04
N ILE A 258 5.35 -8.89 -2.12
CA ILE A 258 6.10 -10.11 -2.41
C ILE A 258 5.28 -11.39 -2.25
N ALA A 259 4.26 -11.36 -1.39
CA ALA A 259 3.46 -12.53 -1.07
C ALA A 259 2.11 -12.12 -0.45
N TYR A 260 1.38 -13.11 0.04
CA TYR A 260 0.09 -12.93 0.72
C TYR A 260 0.04 -13.82 1.96
N VAL A 261 -0.56 -13.30 3.03
CA VAL A 261 -0.73 -14.00 4.32
C VAL A 261 -1.52 -15.28 4.13
N GLY A 262 -1.01 -16.39 4.69
CA GLY A 262 -1.70 -17.66 4.78
C GLY A 262 -2.60 -17.77 6.00
N ASP A 263 -3.24 -18.93 6.16
CA ASP A 263 -3.90 -19.28 7.40
C ASP A 263 -2.85 -19.76 8.40
N CYS A 264 -2.90 -19.22 9.56
CA CYS A 264 -2.34 -19.84 10.73
C CYS A 264 -3.27 -21.00 11.12
N LEU A 265 -2.97 -22.20 10.60
CA LEU A 265 -3.76 -23.36 10.96
C LEU A 265 -3.39 -23.80 12.37
N LEU A 266 -4.20 -23.37 13.34
CA LEU A 266 -4.48 -24.15 14.52
C LEU A 266 -5.32 -25.37 14.09
N TYR A 267 -4.69 -26.40 13.57
CA TYR A 267 -5.27 -27.73 13.54
C TYR A 267 -4.29 -28.69 14.21
N THR A 268 -4.59 -28.94 15.46
CA THR A 268 -4.06 -30.02 16.23
C THR A 268 -4.61 -31.34 15.75
N SER A 269 -3.80 -32.13 15.13
CA SER A 269 -3.74 -33.55 15.43
C SER A 269 -2.28 -33.95 15.26
N ASP A 270 -1.68 -34.25 16.36
CA ASP A 270 -0.28 -34.60 16.62
C ASP A 270 0.58 -33.41 17.02
N ALA A 271 0.46 -33.20 18.28
CA ALA A 271 1.27 -32.40 19.16
C ALA A 271 2.76 -32.68 19.00
N ALA A 272 3.44 -32.03 18.08
CA ALA A 272 4.89 -31.92 18.17
C ALA A 272 5.51 -30.69 17.49
N ASP A 273 4.84 -29.99 16.62
CA ASP A 273 5.40 -28.80 16.01
C ASP A 273 4.34 -27.67 15.91
N ASP A 274 4.01 -27.19 17.06
CA ASP A 274 3.44 -25.87 17.20
C ASP A 274 4.44 -24.85 16.80
N THR A 275 4.00 -23.89 16.11
CA THR A 275 3.14 -22.79 16.41
C THR A 275 3.35 -21.76 15.38
N CYS A 276 2.44 -21.51 14.71
CA CYS A 276 1.50 -20.42 14.74
C CYS A 276 2.01 -19.04 14.97
N CYS A 277 1.94 -18.32 13.94
CA CYS A 277 1.53 -16.98 13.65
C CYS A 277 2.46 -15.91 14.02
#